data_09123172a0d28ab039a1976079d86aef
#
_entry.id   09123172a0d28ab039a1976079d86aef
#
_cell.length_a   1.000
_cell.length_b   1.000
_cell.length_c   1.000
_cell.angle_alpha   90.00
_cell.angle_beta   90.00
_cell.angle_gamma   90.00
#
_symmetry.space_group_name_H-M   'P 1'
#
loop_
_entity.id
_entity.type
_entity.pdbx_description
1 polymer ?
#
loop_
_entity_poly.entity_id
_entity_poly.type
_entity_poly.pdbx_seq_one_letter_code
_entity_poly.pdbx_strand_id
1 'polypeptide(L)'
;MRRRIRGVNEWVEHRTGIQSAVRQFLYEEIPASSGWHQVFGSVAMFLFMVQAFTGALLAFNYAPTPGDAYNSLRYILTELTGGRLMRGLHHWGASMIVVVVVLHMVQVFLYGAYKKPREATWMVGVVLLLVTLAYGLTGYLLPWDNRAYWGTVVTTQIAGQAPVLGPYLSRLLGGEGAIGVVTFARFYGLHVLLLPPATIFLIVLHVFLVRKHGVAPLPGDELKAKQKLYPQQVFKDTVAIFIAFAILFMMAVAVRVPLEQLADPTDTSYIPRPEWYFLFLFQTLKLFSGPLEVVGSVVLPGLAVLLLILVPFIDRGQMVKVTRRTVALAFVLLAAIGWGGLTAAAVRSTPKEALAAAVDYSGPTDWMQLSPEEMVGIAYFRQENCVSCHAIGDQGKAVGPDLTKASIHKDAAWMIQHFKRPSAMRPGTSMPPIQLTDAQLNSLAAFLLKLNEKNATALDNAPDFAAQGALLYQTNRCGACHLVNGGGMKIGPPLNGLSKRQSRSWVEDHFADPRKMAPGSIMPSYKLAPKDLENLTSYLFALPD
;
A
#
# COMPACT_ATOMS: atom_id res chain seq x y z
N MET A 1 52.25 1.24 5.34
CA MET A 1 50.82 0.98 5.04
C MET A 1 50.57 -0.43 4.48
N ARG A 2 51.23 -0.87 3.39
CA ARG A 2 51.03 -2.22 2.78
C ARG A 2 51.31 -3.41 3.72
N ARG A 3 52.31 -3.35 4.64
CA ARG A 3 52.59 -4.40 5.63
C ARG A 3 51.46 -4.55 6.69
N ARG A 4 50.91 -3.45 7.19
CA ARG A 4 49.76 -3.48 8.15
C ARG A 4 48.52 -4.06 7.52
N ILE A 5 48.20 -3.69 6.25
CA ILE A 5 47.04 -4.23 5.52
C ILE A 5 47.20 -5.74 5.29
N ARG A 6 48.42 -6.22 4.97
CA ARG A 6 48.69 -7.67 4.87
C ARG A 6 48.43 -8.39 6.19
N GLY A 7 48.94 -7.88 7.32
CA GLY A 7 48.73 -8.50 8.62
C GLY A 7 47.23 -8.58 9.04
N VAL A 8 46.46 -7.54 8.73
CA VAL A 8 45.01 -7.57 8.98
C VAL A 8 44.30 -8.60 8.09
N ASN A 9 44.66 -8.66 6.81
CA ASN A 9 44.08 -9.63 5.87
C ASN A 9 44.41 -11.08 6.28
N GLU A 10 45.65 -11.36 6.68
CA GLU A 10 46.08 -12.68 7.16
C GLU A 10 45.36 -13.03 8.47
N TRP A 11 45.16 -12.06 9.38
CA TRP A 11 44.46 -12.24 10.62
C TRP A 11 42.96 -12.59 10.41
N VAL A 12 42.31 -11.85 9.49
CA VAL A 12 40.90 -12.13 9.12
C VAL A 12 40.77 -13.50 8.47
N GLU A 13 41.65 -13.80 7.49
CA GLU A 13 41.59 -15.06 6.77
C GLU A 13 41.81 -16.26 7.69
N HIS A 14 42.78 -16.22 8.56
CA HIS A 14 43.08 -17.31 9.49
C HIS A 14 41.93 -17.61 10.45
N ARG A 15 41.04 -16.62 10.74
CA ARG A 15 39.94 -16.77 11.68
C ARG A 15 38.57 -17.03 11.02
N THR A 16 38.38 -16.56 9.81
CA THR A 16 37.07 -16.59 9.16
C THR A 16 37.04 -17.39 7.87
N GLY A 17 38.19 -17.58 7.19
CA GLY A 17 38.24 -18.21 5.88
C GLY A 17 37.50 -17.43 4.76
N ILE A 18 37.12 -16.18 5.05
CA ILE A 18 36.24 -15.40 4.14
C ILE A 18 36.93 -15.18 2.78
N GLN A 19 38.22 -14.87 2.74
CA GLN A 19 38.92 -14.60 1.47
C GLN A 19 39.01 -15.87 0.61
N SER A 20 39.32 -17.03 1.24
CA SER A 20 39.31 -18.33 0.56
C SER A 20 37.93 -18.67 0.03
N ALA A 21 36.89 -18.49 0.84
CA ALA A 21 35.48 -18.74 0.46
C ALA A 21 35.05 -17.84 -0.72
N VAL A 22 35.33 -16.52 -0.64
CA VAL A 22 35.06 -15.56 -1.72
C VAL A 22 35.86 -15.92 -2.99
N ARG A 23 37.11 -16.30 -2.85
CA ARG A 23 37.95 -16.70 -3.99
C ARG A 23 37.40 -17.97 -4.64
N GLN A 24 37.05 -18.99 -3.85
CA GLN A 24 36.41 -20.22 -4.34
C GLN A 24 35.11 -19.92 -5.07
N PHE A 25 34.29 -19.00 -4.52
CA PHE A 25 33.05 -18.54 -5.15
C PHE A 25 33.31 -17.86 -6.49
N LEU A 26 34.19 -16.88 -6.56
CA LEU A 26 34.46 -16.08 -7.76
C LEU A 26 35.09 -16.89 -8.90
N TYR A 27 35.92 -17.87 -8.57
CA TYR A 27 36.64 -18.66 -9.59
C TYR A 27 36.01 -20.03 -9.85
N GLU A 28 34.76 -20.21 -9.44
CA GLU A 28 33.98 -21.40 -9.80
C GLU A 28 33.83 -21.53 -11.30
N GLU A 29 33.92 -22.77 -11.77
CA GLU A 29 33.70 -23.09 -13.18
C GLU A 29 32.20 -23.17 -13.49
N ILE A 30 31.76 -22.44 -14.50
CA ILE A 30 30.39 -22.41 -15.00
C ILE A 30 30.36 -22.87 -16.48
N PRO A 31 29.20 -23.34 -17.00
CA PRO A 31 29.05 -23.74 -18.38
C PRO A 31 29.47 -22.66 -19.38
N ALA A 32 30.03 -23.05 -20.52
CA ALA A 32 30.45 -22.13 -21.57
C ALA A 32 29.30 -21.27 -22.12
N SER A 33 28.06 -21.78 -22.07
CA SER A 33 26.85 -21.07 -22.49
C SER A 33 26.37 -20.01 -21.51
N SER A 34 26.96 -19.91 -20.30
CA SER A 34 26.56 -18.90 -19.32
C SER A 34 26.73 -17.48 -19.87
N GLY A 35 25.73 -16.64 -19.69
CA GLY A 35 25.71 -15.33 -20.35
C GLY A 35 24.58 -14.40 -19.86
N TRP A 36 24.26 -13.44 -20.70
CA TRP A 36 23.25 -12.40 -20.40
C TRP A 36 21.86 -12.95 -20.02
N HIS A 37 21.47 -14.12 -20.47
CA HIS A 37 20.19 -14.72 -20.10
C HIS A 37 20.11 -15.17 -18.64
N GLN A 38 21.22 -15.22 -17.92
CA GLN A 38 21.30 -15.69 -16.52
C GLN A 38 21.38 -14.55 -15.48
N VAL A 39 21.44 -13.28 -15.92
CA VAL A 39 21.60 -12.13 -15.01
C VAL A 39 20.39 -11.85 -14.11
N PHE A 40 19.20 -12.37 -14.45
CA PHE A 40 17.97 -12.07 -13.72
C PHE A 40 18.00 -12.46 -12.24
N GLY A 41 18.67 -13.58 -11.90
CA GLY A 41 18.82 -14.01 -10.51
C GLY A 41 19.65 -13.02 -9.67
N SER A 42 20.76 -12.54 -10.22
CA SER A 42 21.63 -11.54 -9.57
C SER A 42 20.93 -10.18 -9.42
N VAL A 43 20.18 -9.77 -10.45
CA VAL A 43 19.36 -8.54 -10.40
C VAL A 43 18.24 -8.65 -9.37
N ALA A 44 17.53 -9.81 -9.28
CA ALA A 44 16.48 -10.03 -8.29
C ALA A 44 17.05 -9.96 -6.86
N MET A 45 18.20 -10.58 -6.61
CA MET A 45 18.87 -10.52 -5.31
C MET A 45 19.29 -9.09 -4.94
N PHE A 46 19.84 -8.33 -5.91
CA PHE A 46 20.17 -6.92 -5.71
C PHE A 46 18.92 -6.08 -5.37
N LEU A 47 17.83 -6.27 -6.13
CA LEU A 47 16.58 -5.56 -5.87
C LEU A 47 16.00 -5.92 -4.49
N PHE A 48 16.11 -7.17 -4.06
CA PHE A 48 15.71 -7.55 -2.70
C PHE A 48 16.51 -6.79 -1.64
N MET A 49 17.85 -6.64 -1.82
CA MET A 49 18.66 -5.83 -0.91
C MET A 49 18.23 -4.35 -0.90
N VAL A 50 17.90 -3.78 -2.06
CA VAL A 50 17.34 -2.42 -2.15
C VAL A 50 16.02 -2.32 -1.39
N GLN A 51 15.11 -3.31 -1.54
CA GLN A 51 13.85 -3.35 -0.81
C GLN A 51 14.06 -3.42 0.71
N ALA A 52 14.93 -4.30 1.16
CA ALA A 52 15.24 -4.45 2.58
C ALA A 52 15.83 -3.16 3.18
N PHE A 53 16.78 -2.54 2.47
CA PHE A 53 17.43 -1.30 2.90
C PHE A 53 16.44 -0.12 2.94
N THR A 54 15.72 0.11 1.85
CA THR A 54 14.75 1.22 1.78
C THR A 54 13.57 1.01 2.73
N GLY A 55 13.09 -0.24 2.88
CA GLY A 55 12.05 -0.59 3.83
C GLY A 55 12.46 -0.34 5.28
N ALA A 56 13.70 -0.69 5.67
CA ALA A 56 14.22 -0.38 6.99
C ALA A 56 14.29 1.13 7.25
N LEU A 57 14.76 1.92 6.28
CA LEU A 57 14.81 3.39 6.40
C LEU A 57 13.40 4.00 6.52
N LEU A 58 12.42 3.50 5.77
CA LEU A 58 11.04 3.95 5.88
C LEU A 58 10.46 3.60 7.25
N ALA A 59 10.73 2.39 7.77
CA ALA A 59 10.21 1.93 9.05
C ALA A 59 10.66 2.79 10.25
N PHE A 60 11.83 3.46 10.18
CA PHE A 60 12.27 4.38 11.23
C PHE A 60 11.39 5.62 11.39
N ASN A 61 10.65 6.01 10.36
CA ASN A 61 9.82 7.20 10.36
C ASN A 61 8.34 6.89 10.17
N TYR A 62 7.96 5.62 10.17
CA TYR A 62 6.62 5.15 9.90
C TYR A 62 5.94 4.65 11.18
N ALA A 63 4.75 5.16 11.47
CA ALA A 63 3.95 4.76 12.63
C ALA A 63 2.90 3.73 12.20
N PRO A 64 3.02 2.45 12.62
CA PRO A 64 2.21 1.35 12.12
C PRO A 64 0.84 1.23 12.81
N THR A 65 0.04 2.28 12.76
CA THR A 65 -1.35 2.27 13.27
C THR A 65 -2.29 2.94 12.27
N PRO A 66 -3.57 2.55 12.20
CA PRO A 66 -4.55 3.21 11.33
C PRO A 66 -4.67 4.73 11.53
N GLY A 67 -4.46 5.22 12.76
CA GLY A 67 -4.52 6.65 13.07
C GLY A 67 -3.32 7.45 12.58
N ASP A 68 -2.14 6.83 12.49
CA ASP A 68 -0.89 7.55 12.22
C ASP A 68 -0.21 7.17 10.92
N ALA A 69 -0.52 6.01 10.36
CA ALA A 69 0.16 5.47 9.19
C ALA A 69 0.17 6.47 8.03
N TYR A 70 -1.01 6.99 7.70
CA TYR A 70 -1.18 7.97 6.64
C TYR A 70 -0.39 9.26 6.89
N ASN A 71 -0.44 9.79 8.12
CA ASN A 71 0.26 11.02 8.49
C ASN A 71 1.77 10.84 8.53
N SER A 72 2.25 9.72 9.07
CA SER A 72 3.69 9.41 9.08
C SER A 72 4.24 9.25 7.66
N LEU A 73 3.45 8.65 6.76
CA LEU A 73 3.82 8.54 5.36
C LEU A 73 3.86 9.91 4.67
N ARG A 74 2.92 10.79 4.98
CA ARG A 74 2.95 12.18 4.48
C ARG A 74 4.18 12.93 5.00
N TYR A 75 4.50 12.83 6.29
CA TYR A 75 5.73 13.38 6.85
C TYR A 75 6.97 12.91 6.06
N ILE A 76 7.05 11.61 5.77
CA ILE A 76 8.12 11.05 4.93
C ILE A 76 8.17 11.72 3.55
N LEU A 77 7.00 12.01 2.95
CA LEU A 77 6.92 12.58 1.61
C LEU A 77 7.20 14.08 1.54
N THR A 78 6.83 14.84 2.56
CA THR A 78 6.82 16.32 2.51
C THR A 78 7.94 16.96 3.32
N GLU A 79 8.34 16.37 4.43
CA GLU A 79 9.24 17.00 5.39
C GLU A 79 10.58 16.26 5.52
N LEU A 80 10.60 14.93 5.39
CA LEU A 80 11.82 14.16 5.55
C LEU A 80 12.73 14.30 4.33
N THR A 81 13.95 14.81 4.54
CA THR A 81 14.97 14.92 3.48
C THR A 81 15.25 13.55 2.86
N GLY A 82 15.04 13.44 1.55
CA GLY A 82 15.21 12.18 0.80
C GLY A 82 14.06 11.18 0.96
N GLY A 83 13.04 11.46 1.77
CA GLY A 83 11.91 10.56 2.02
C GLY A 83 11.15 10.19 0.75
N ARG A 84 10.89 11.14 -0.16
CA ARG A 84 10.31 10.87 -1.49
C ARG A 84 11.12 9.86 -2.29
N LEU A 85 12.45 10.02 -2.32
CA LEU A 85 13.33 9.12 -3.04
C LEU A 85 13.29 7.73 -2.42
N MET A 86 13.36 7.62 -1.08
CA MET A 86 13.31 6.33 -0.38
C MET A 86 11.97 5.61 -0.64
N ARG A 87 10.84 6.31 -0.54
CA ARG A 87 9.53 5.74 -0.89
C ARG A 87 9.46 5.37 -2.37
N GLY A 88 9.99 6.20 -3.26
CA GLY A 88 10.06 5.93 -4.71
C GLY A 88 10.84 4.66 -5.02
N LEU A 89 12.04 4.52 -4.45
CA LEU A 89 12.88 3.32 -4.61
C LEU A 89 12.18 2.07 -4.06
N HIS A 90 11.48 2.18 -2.94
CA HIS A 90 10.76 1.07 -2.34
C HIS A 90 9.55 0.65 -3.19
N HIS A 91 8.69 1.58 -3.57
CA HIS A 91 7.48 1.29 -4.35
C HIS A 91 7.79 0.80 -5.78
N TRP A 92 8.60 1.54 -6.52
CA TRP A 92 8.96 1.14 -7.88
C TRP A 92 9.87 -0.08 -7.91
N GLY A 93 10.70 -0.24 -6.87
CA GLY A 93 11.50 -1.44 -6.69
C GLY A 93 10.66 -2.68 -6.42
N ALA A 94 9.53 -2.57 -5.70
CA ALA A 94 8.56 -3.65 -5.53
C ALA A 94 7.94 -4.08 -6.86
N SER A 95 7.59 -3.12 -7.73
CA SER A 95 7.14 -3.42 -9.09
C SER A 95 8.23 -4.08 -9.94
N MET A 96 9.45 -3.56 -9.88
CA MET A 96 10.57 -4.07 -10.67
C MET A 96 11.00 -5.48 -10.24
N ILE A 97 11.01 -5.80 -8.94
CA ILE A 97 11.39 -7.14 -8.47
C ILE A 97 10.39 -8.20 -8.92
N VAL A 98 9.08 -7.88 -8.95
CA VAL A 98 8.05 -8.79 -9.50
C VAL A 98 8.34 -9.09 -10.97
N VAL A 99 8.61 -8.08 -11.79
CA VAL A 99 8.97 -8.25 -13.20
C VAL A 99 10.21 -9.14 -13.34
N VAL A 100 11.28 -8.81 -12.62
CA VAL A 100 12.56 -9.53 -12.73
C VAL A 100 12.46 -10.98 -12.27
N VAL A 101 11.71 -11.26 -11.19
CA VAL A 101 11.50 -12.64 -10.70
C VAL A 101 10.67 -13.44 -11.68
N VAL A 102 9.64 -12.85 -12.30
CA VAL A 102 8.86 -13.52 -13.37
C VAL A 102 9.75 -13.80 -14.59
N LEU A 103 10.56 -12.83 -15.04
CA LEU A 103 11.50 -13.03 -16.14
C LEU A 103 12.54 -14.12 -15.82
N HIS A 104 13.03 -14.16 -14.58
CA HIS A 104 13.92 -15.21 -14.11
C HIS A 104 13.24 -16.58 -14.19
N MET A 105 12.01 -16.69 -13.70
CA MET A 105 11.25 -17.95 -13.79
C MET A 105 11.00 -18.37 -15.24
N VAL A 106 10.58 -17.45 -16.11
CA VAL A 106 10.38 -17.72 -17.56
C VAL A 106 11.68 -18.18 -18.21
N GLN A 107 12.79 -17.53 -17.89
CA GLN A 107 14.12 -17.94 -18.37
C GLN A 107 14.44 -19.37 -17.92
N VAL A 108 14.34 -19.67 -16.61
CA VAL A 108 14.60 -21.02 -16.08
C VAL A 108 13.68 -22.05 -16.73
N PHE A 109 12.40 -21.71 -16.95
CA PHE A 109 11.41 -22.57 -17.61
C PHE A 109 11.76 -22.84 -19.07
N LEU A 110 12.03 -21.82 -19.87
CA LEU A 110 12.35 -21.95 -21.29
C LEU A 110 13.65 -22.73 -21.55
N TYR A 111 14.63 -22.56 -20.67
CA TYR A 111 15.90 -23.29 -20.76
C TYR A 111 15.84 -24.70 -20.15
N GLY A 112 14.72 -25.08 -19.47
CA GLY A 112 14.60 -26.36 -18.81
C GLY A 112 15.57 -26.55 -17.64
N ALA A 113 16.03 -25.45 -17.05
CA ALA A 113 17.05 -25.48 -16.00
C ALA A 113 16.55 -26.06 -14.66
N TYR A 114 15.25 -26.33 -14.54
CA TYR A 114 14.61 -27.03 -13.42
C TYR A 114 14.70 -28.56 -13.50
N LYS A 115 15.14 -29.12 -14.65
CA LYS A 115 15.21 -30.57 -14.83
C LYS A 115 16.25 -31.18 -13.88
N LYS A 116 16.11 -32.50 -13.66
CA LYS A 116 16.96 -33.28 -12.75
C LYS A 116 18.45 -32.92 -12.89
N PRO A 117 19.14 -32.65 -11.77
CA PRO A 117 18.77 -32.82 -10.37
C PRO A 117 18.31 -31.50 -9.69
N ARG A 118 17.73 -30.52 -10.42
CA ARG A 118 17.44 -29.15 -9.96
C ARG A 118 15.97 -28.90 -9.61
N GLU A 119 15.18 -29.96 -9.41
CA GLU A 119 13.75 -29.89 -9.09
C GLU A 119 13.50 -29.12 -7.79
N ALA A 120 14.30 -29.40 -6.74
CA ALA A 120 14.21 -28.70 -5.47
C ALA A 120 14.52 -27.20 -5.61
N THR A 121 15.51 -26.84 -6.45
CA THR A 121 15.85 -25.44 -6.73
C THR A 121 14.65 -24.70 -7.35
N TRP A 122 13.96 -25.33 -8.29
CA TRP A 122 12.75 -24.77 -8.90
C TRP A 122 11.62 -24.59 -7.87
N MET A 123 11.35 -25.61 -7.04
CA MET A 123 10.28 -25.52 -6.02
C MET A 123 10.54 -24.38 -5.03
N VAL A 124 11.77 -24.24 -4.56
CA VAL A 124 12.15 -23.09 -3.69
C VAL A 124 11.98 -21.76 -4.45
N GLY A 125 12.29 -21.73 -5.75
CA GLY A 125 12.05 -20.57 -6.61
C GLY A 125 10.56 -20.20 -6.73
N VAL A 126 9.67 -21.19 -6.85
CA VAL A 126 8.20 -20.96 -6.83
C VAL A 126 7.76 -20.39 -5.48
N VAL A 127 8.28 -20.92 -4.38
CA VAL A 127 7.97 -20.36 -3.04
C VAL A 127 8.47 -18.92 -2.92
N LEU A 128 9.68 -18.60 -3.42
CA LEU A 128 10.21 -17.22 -3.45
C LEU A 128 9.33 -16.29 -4.29
N LEU A 129 8.78 -16.73 -5.43
CA LEU A 129 7.80 -15.95 -6.18
C LEU A 129 6.55 -15.65 -5.34
N LEU A 130 5.98 -16.67 -4.68
CA LEU A 130 4.80 -16.48 -3.84
C LEU A 130 5.06 -15.52 -2.66
N VAL A 131 6.24 -15.62 -2.05
CA VAL A 131 6.67 -14.69 -1.01
C VAL A 131 6.84 -13.27 -1.56
N THR A 132 7.37 -13.12 -2.77
CA THR A 132 7.47 -11.79 -3.44
C THR A 132 6.09 -11.17 -3.67
N LEU A 133 5.12 -11.98 -4.11
CA LEU A 133 3.73 -11.51 -4.25
C LEU A 133 3.08 -11.19 -2.89
N ALA A 134 3.40 -11.99 -1.85
CA ALA A 134 2.93 -11.71 -0.49
C ALA A 134 3.48 -10.39 0.07
N TYR A 135 4.73 -10.00 -0.27
CA TYR A 135 5.24 -8.66 0.04
C TYR A 135 4.43 -7.56 -0.63
N GLY A 136 4.13 -7.73 -1.93
CA GLY A 136 3.28 -6.77 -2.65
C GLY A 136 1.92 -6.60 -1.99
N LEU A 137 1.30 -7.71 -1.56
CA LEU A 137 0.01 -7.70 -0.90
C LEU A 137 0.06 -7.07 0.49
N THR A 138 1.01 -7.50 1.33
CA THR A 138 1.11 -7.03 2.73
C THR A 138 1.57 -5.58 2.82
N GLY A 139 2.43 -5.12 1.91
CA GLY A 139 2.88 -3.73 1.83
C GLY A 139 1.81 -2.77 1.30
N TYR A 140 0.83 -3.30 0.55
CA TYR A 140 -0.22 -2.50 -0.08
C TYR A 140 -1.17 -1.82 0.92
N LEU A 141 -1.45 -2.42 2.08
CA LEU A 141 -2.28 -1.85 3.14
C LEU A 141 -1.58 -0.68 3.88
N LEU A 142 -0.26 -0.68 3.93
CA LEU A 142 0.49 0.19 4.83
C LEU A 142 0.31 1.70 4.60
N PRO A 143 0.04 2.23 3.39
CA PRO A 143 -0.29 3.64 3.21
C PRO A 143 -1.56 4.10 3.94
N TRP A 144 -2.49 3.21 4.23
CA TRP A 144 -3.78 3.47 4.86
C TRP A 144 -4.59 4.56 4.13
N ASP A 145 -4.51 4.57 2.81
CA ASP A 145 -5.36 5.35 1.92
C ASP A 145 -6.57 4.52 1.42
N ASN A 146 -7.49 5.13 0.69
CA ASN A 146 -8.68 4.45 0.17
C ASN A 146 -8.35 3.21 -0.66
N ARG A 147 -7.33 3.32 -1.51
CA ARG A 147 -6.86 2.20 -2.33
C ARG A 147 -6.38 1.03 -1.48
N ALA A 148 -5.57 1.32 -0.47
CA ALA A 148 -5.03 0.33 0.46
C ALA A 148 -6.12 -0.35 1.28
N TYR A 149 -7.05 0.41 1.83
CA TYR A 149 -8.14 -0.09 2.65
C TYR A 149 -9.07 -1.02 1.84
N TRP A 150 -9.66 -0.52 0.76
CA TRP A 150 -10.63 -1.27 -0.03
C TRP A 150 -10.00 -2.46 -0.77
N GLY A 151 -8.74 -2.34 -1.20
CA GLY A 151 -8.00 -3.48 -1.75
C GLY A 151 -7.77 -4.59 -0.72
N THR A 152 -7.56 -4.23 0.56
CA THR A 152 -7.43 -5.21 1.64
C THR A 152 -8.77 -5.85 1.99
N VAL A 153 -9.87 -5.09 1.98
CA VAL A 153 -11.22 -5.65 2.13
C VAL A 153 -11.46 -6.77 1.12
N VAL A 154 -11.21 -6.51 -0.17
CA VAL A 154 -11.37 -7.52 -1.23
C VAL A 154 -10.46 -8.73 -0.99
N THR A 155 -9.20 -8.50 -0.62
CA THR A 155 -8.23 -9.58 -0.38
C THR A 155 -8.65 -10.49 0.77
N THR A 156 -9.10 -9.92 1.89
CA THR A 156 -9.54 -10.70 3.05
C THR A 156 -10.83 -11.46 2.76
N GLN A 157 -11.74 -10.89 1.97
CA GLN A 157 -12.94 -11.58 1.50
C GLN A 157 -12.59 -12.77 0.59
N ILE A 158 -11.67 -12.60 -0.37
CA ILE A 158 -11.18 -13.69 -1.23
C ILE A 158 -10.55 -14.80 -0.37
N ALA A 159 -9.72 -14.45 0.60
CA ALA A 159 -9.11 -15.44 1.49
C ALA A 159 -10.18 -16.21 2.30
N GLY A 160 -11.26 -15.55 2.69
CA GLY A 160 -12.41 -16.14 3.37
C GLY A 160 -13.20 -17.15 2.54
N GLN A 161 -13.13 -17.07 1.20
CA GLN A 161 -13.80 -18.00 0.29
C GLN A 161 -13.07 -19.35 0.13
N ALA A 162 -11.84 -19.49 0.65
CA ALA A 162 -11.08 -20.73 0.50
C ALA A 162 -11.81 -21.90 1.18
N PRO A 163 -12.10 -23.02 0.45
CA PRO A 163 -12.78 -24.15 1.03
C PRO A 163 -12.04 -24.69 2.25
N VAL A 164 -12.75 -24.98 3.34
CA VAL A 164 -12.24 -25.48 4.62
C VAL A 164 -11.32 -24.48 5.37
N LEU A 165 -10.39 -23.82 4.67
CA LEU A 165 -9.40 -22.91 5.25
C LEU A 165 -9.89 -21.46 5.39
N GLY A 166 -10.93 -21.08 4.66
CA GLY A 166 -11.42 -19.70 4.58
C GLY A 166 -11.66 -19.02 5.93
N PRO A 167 -12.43 -19.63 6.85
CA PRO A 167 -12.67 -19.05 8.18
C PRO A 167 -11.37 -18.85 8.98
N TYR A 168 -10.41 -19.77 8.89
CA TYR A 168 -9.12 -19.63 9.56
C TYR A 168 -8.25 -18.54 8.93
N LEU A 169 -8.24 -18.45 7.59
CA LEU A 169 -7.49 -17.42 6.88
C LEU A 169 -8.08 -16.03 7.15
N SER A 170 -9.39 -15.89 7.12
CA SER A 170 -10.07 -14.63 7.45
C SER A 170 -9.74 -14.18 8.87
N ARG A 171 -9.81 -15.09 9.86
CA ARG A 171 -9.38 -14.81 11.25
C ARG A 171 -7.90 -14.41 11.33
N LEU A 172 -7.03 -15.18 10.67
CA LEU A 172 -5.59 -14.91 10.67
C LEU A 172 -5.26 -13.52 10.09
N LEU A 173 -5.95 -13.13 9.03
CA LEU A 173 -5.75 -11.83 8.39
C LEU A 173 -6.50 -10.69 9.10
N GLY A 174 -7.39 -10.98 10.08
CA GLY A 174 -8.16 -9.97 10.80
C GLY A 174 -9.37 -9.46 10.04
N GLY A 175 -9.88 -10.22 9.06
CA GLY A 175 -11.02 -9.84 8.20
C GLY A 175 -12.40 -10.23 8.74
N GLU A 176 -12.51 -10.67 10.00
CA GLU A 176 -13.80 -10.87 10.68
C GLU A 176 -14.31 -9.52 11.18
N GLY A 177 -15.11 -8.84 10.38
CA GLY A 177 -15.59 -7.48 10.63
C GLY A 177 -14.92 -6.42 9.76
N ALA A 178 -14.90 -5.18 10.21
CA ALA A 178 -14.23 -4.09 9.49
C ALA A 178 -12.70 -4.22 9.60
N ILE A 179 -12.01 -3.87 8.51
CA ILE A 179 -10.55 -3.74 8.50
C ILE A 179 -10.14 -2.67 9.51
N GLY A 180 -9.29 -3.02 10.46
CA GLY A 180 -8.92 -2.14 11.58
C GLY A 180 -7.53 -2.40 12.13
N VAL A 181 -7.32 -2.02 13.39
CA VAL A 181 -6.02 -2.09 14.08
C VAL A 181 -5.40 -3.49 14.01
N VAL A 182 -6.20 -4.55 14.23
CA VAL A 182 -5.70 -5.93 14.24
C VAL A 182 -5.22 -6.36 12.86
N THR A 183 -6.00 -6.07 11.80
CA THR A 183 -5.62 -6.35 10.41
C THR A 183 -4.33 -5.61 10.07
N PHE A 184 -4.30 -4.31 10.38
CA PHE A 184 -3.14 -3.46 10.12
C PHE A 184 -1.87 -4.00 10.80
N ALA A 185 -1.93 -4.28 12.10
CA ALA A 185 -0.80 -4.79 12.87
C ALA A 185 -0.28 -6.14 12.32
N ARG A 186 -1.18 -7.03 11.89
CA ARG A 186 -0.81 -8.32 11.28
C ARG A 186 -0.12 -8.13 9.93
N PHE A 187 -0.66 -7.28 9.06
CA PHE A 187 -0.04 -6.99 7.76
C PHE A 187 1.35 -6.34 7.92
N TYR A 188 1.47 -5.39 8.84
CA TYR A 188 2.77 -4.80 9.18
C TYR A 188 3.75 -5.85 9.73
N GLY A 189 3.31 -6.67 10.69
CA GLY A 189 4.12 -7.74 11.26
C GLY A 189 4.56 -8.77 10.21
N LEU A 190 3.67 -9.16 9.29
CA LEU A 190 4.01 -10.02 8.17
C LEU A 190 5.06 -9.35 7.28
N HIS A 191 4.82 -8.11 6.85
CA HIS A 191 5.67 -7.41 5.89
C HIS A 191 7.07 -7.12 6.42
N VAL A 192 7.17 -6.68 7.68
CA VAL A 192 8.44 -6.16 8.25
C VAL A 192 9.16 -7.18 9.11
N LEU A 193 8.43 -8.08 9.82
CA LEU A 193 9.05 -8.97 10.80
C LEU A 193 9.15 -10.43 10.31
N LEU A 194 8.12 -10.97 9.64
CA LEU A 194 8.09 -12.38 9.29
C LEU A 194 8.65 -12.67 7.89
N LEU A 195 8.19 -11.93 6.87
CA LEU A 195 8.60 -12.17 5.48
C LEU A 195 10.11 -11.93 5.25
N PRO A 196 10.79 -10.89 5.80
CA PRO A 196 12.20 -10.68 5.53
C PRO A 196 13.11 -11.83 5.99
N PRO A 197 13.07 -12.32 7.23
CA PRO A 197 13.91 -13.45 7.62
C PRO A 197 13.54 -14.74 6.86
N ALA A 198 12.26 -14.98 6.57
CA ALA A 198 11.83 -16.12 5.76
C ALA A 198 12.41 -16.04 4.33
N THR A 199 12.39 -14.87 3.72
CA THR A 199 12.97 -14.64 2.39
C THR A 199 14.49 -14.83 2.39
N ILE A 200 15.20 -14.30 3.38
CA ILE A 200 16.65 -14.51 3.51
C ILE A 200 16.96 -15.99 3.60
N PHE A 201 16.24 -16.73 4.44
CA PHE A 201 16.40 -18.18 4.55
C PHE A 201 16.16 -18.89 3.21
N LEU A 202 15.09 -18.55 2.50
CA LEU A 202 14.75 -19.14 1.20
C LEU A 202 15.78 -18.78 0.12
N ILE A 203 16.29 -17.55 0.10
CA ILE A 203 17.35 -17.14 -0.83
C ILE A 203 18.63 -17.93 -0.55
N VAL A 204 19.04 -18.05 0.72
CA VAL A 204 20.22 -18.85 1.11
C VAL A 204 20.04 -20.30 0.67
N LEU A 205 18.89 -20.89 0.93
CA LEU A 205 18.56 -22.26 0.49
C LEU A 205 18.58 -22.38 -1.03
N HIS A 206 17.99 -21.43 -1.77
CA HIS A 206 17.94 -21.43 -3.23
C HIS A 206 19.34 -21.35 -3.83
N VAL A 207 20.17 -20.41 -3.35
CA VAL A 207 21.56 -20.23 -3.78
C VAL A 207 22.40 -21.47 -3.42
N PHE A 208 22.22 -22.04 -2.23
CA PHE A 208 22.87 -23.29 -1.84
C PHE A 208 22.57 -24.43 -2.83
N LEU A 209 21.29 -24.62 -3.20
CA LEU A 209 20.89 -25.63 -4.17
C LEU A 209 21.46 -25.38 -5.57
N VAL A 210 21.49 -24.10 -6.01
CA VAL A 210 22.14 -23.71 -7.27
C VAL A 210 23.63 -24.07 -7.25
N ARG A 211 24.31 -23.79 -6.14
CA ARG A 211 25.75 -24.12 -5.97
C ARG A 211 25.99 -25.62 -5.93
N LYS A 212 25.16 -26.35 -5.20
CA LYS A 212 25.27 -27.82 -5.07
C LYS A 212 25.14 -28.54 -6.41
N HIS A 213 24.21 -28.11 -7.27
CA HIS A 213 23.91 -28.77 -8.54
C HIS A 213 24.56 -28.08 -9.76
N GLY A 214 25.20 -26.94 -9.55
CA GLY A 214 25.79 -26.09 -10.60
C GLY A 214 24.75 -25.44 -11.51
N VAL A 215 25.17 -24.47 -12.29
CA VAL A 215 24.38 -23.84 -13.35
C VAL A 215 24.04 -24.87 -14.44
N ALA A 216 22.81 -24.85 -14.93
CA ALA A 216 22.36 -25.81 -15.97
C ALA A 216 23.10 -25.56 -17.30
N PRO A 217 23.85 -26.55 -17.83
CA PRO A 217 24.48 -26.42 -19.12
C PRO A 217 23.45 -26.47 -20.26
N LEU A 218 23.76 -25.83 -21.37
CA LEU A 218 22.98 -26.01 -22.61
C LEU A 218 23.46 -27.21 -23.41
N PRO A 219 22.62 -27.81 -24.27
CA PRO A 219 23.04 -28.89 -25.13
C PRO A 219 24.23 -28.52 -26.02
N GLY A 220 25.29 -29.28 -25.92
CA GLY A 220 26.58 -29.06 -26.62
C GLY A 220 27.62 -28.32 -25.79
N ASP A 221 27.34 -27.99 -24.54
CA ASP A 221 28.34 -27.39 -23.62
C ASP A 221 29.38 -28.43 -23.16
N GLU A 222 29.04 -29.70 -23.20
CA GLU A 222 29.94 -30.80 -22.81
C GLU A 222 31.21 -30.83 -23.68
N LEU A 223 31.13 -30.30 -24.90
CA LEU A 223 32.24 -30.25 -25.88
C LEU A 223 33.05 -28.94 -25.78
N LYS A 224 32.67 -28.03 -24.90
CA LYS A 224 33.29 -26.70 -24.76
C LYS A 224 34.03 -26.58 -23.45
N ALA A 225 35.14 -25.82 -23.48
CA ALA A 225 35.82 -25.45 -22.24
C ALA A 225 34.91 -24.60 -21.33
N LYS A 226 34.82 -25.01 -20.08
CA LYS A 226 34.10 -24.22 -19.06
C LYS A 226 34.76 -22.83 -18.90
N GLN A 227 33.96 -21.86 -18.53
CA GLN A 227 34.42 -20.53 -18.18
C GLN A 227 34.37 -20.32 -16.65
N LYS A 228 35.15 -19.38 -16.14
CA LYS A 228 35.06 -18.99 -14.72
C LYS A 228 33.99 -17.96 -14.52
N LEU A 229 33.33 -17.99 -13.34
CA LEU A 229 32.34 -16.99 -12.97
C LEU A 229 32.90 -15.57 -13.04
N TYR A 230 34.11 -15.35 -12.45
CA TYR A 230 34.84 -14.10 -12.57
C TYR A 230 35.99 -14.23 -13.62
N PRO A 231 36.17 -13.25 -14.51
CA PRO A 231 35.44 -11.97 -14.57
C PRO A 231 34.17 -11.95 -15.44
N GLN A 232 33.96 -12.94 -16.34
CA GLN A 232 33.01 -12.84 -17.46
C GLN A 232 31.56 -12.70 -17.02
N GLN A 233 31.09 -13.58 -16.14
CA GLN A 233 29.69 -13.54 -15.71
C GLN A 233 29.45 -12.43 -14.68
N VAL A 234 30.40 -12.24 -13.76
CA VAL A 234 30.33 -11.15 -12.77
C VAL A 234 30.25 -9.79 -13.46
N PHE A 235 30.98 -9.59 -14.56
CA PHE A 235 30.88 -8.36 -15.36
C PHE A 235 29.45 -8.16 -15.91
N LYS A 236 28.87 -9.20 -16.53
CA LYS A 236 27.49 -9.14 -17.08
C LYS A 236 26.46 -8.86 -16.00
N ASP A 237 26.59 -9.53 -14.85
CA ASP A 237 25.71 -9.35 -13.70
C ASP A 237 25.81 -7.90 -13.17
N THR A 238 27.02 -7.36 -13.03
CA THR A 238 27.26 -5.99 -12.58
C THR A 238 26.65 -4.97 -13.54
N VAL A 239 26.83 -5.14 -14.85
CA VAL A 239 26.22 -4.26 -15.86
C VAL A 239 24.69 -4.33 -15.81
N ALA A 240 24.11 -5.53 -15.70
CA ALA A 240 22.67 -5.70 -15.60
C ALA A 240 22.10 -5.06 -14.31
N ILE A 241 22.77 -5.24 -13.18
CA ILE A 241 22.42 -4.60 -11.90
C ILE A 241 22.48 -3.08 -12.04
N PHE A 242 23.55 -2.54 -12.64
CA PHE A 242 23.68 -1.10 -12.84
C PHE A 242 22.56 -0.53 -13.70
N ILE A 243 22.21 -1.20 -14.81
CA ILE A 243 21.10 -0.79 -15.69
C ILE A 243 19.77 -0.84 -14.92
N ALA A 244 19.50 -1.93 -14.20
CA ALA A 244 18.29 -2.07 -13.41
C ALA A 244 18.19 -0.99 -12.33
N PHE A 245 19.29 -0.70 -11.62
CA PHE A 245 19.31 0.37 -10.63
C PHE A 245 19.13 1.76 -11.25
N ALA A 246 19.76 2.03 -12.39
CA ALA A 246 19.58 3.30 -13.09
C ALA A 246 18.11 3.54 -13.52
N ILE A 247 17.46 2.50 -14.04
CA ILE A 247 16.03 2.55 -14.38
C ILE A 247 15.19 2.79 -13.12
N LEU A 248 15.44 2.04 -12.05
CA LEU A 248 14.73 2.20 -10.78
C LEU A 248 14.91 3.60 -10.19
N PHE A 249 16.13 4.10 -10.20
CA PHE A 249 16.45 5.45 -9.70
C PHE A 249 15.76 6.53 -10.51
N MET A 250 15.79 6.42 -11.84
CA MET A 250 15.05 7.35 -12.71
C MET A 250 13.55 7.32 -12.45
N MET A 251 12.96 6.14 -12.28
CA MET A 251 11.54 6.02 -11.91
C MET A 251 11.26 6.67 -10.55
N ALA A 252 12.10 6.42 -9.55
CA ALA A 252 11.92 6.98 -8.20
C ALA A 252 12.02 8.52 -8.17
N VAL A 253 12.80 9.11 -9.08
CA VAL A 253 12.95 10.58 -9.19
C VAL A 253 11.87 11.20 -10.08
N ALA A 254 11.56 10.57 -11.23
CA ALA A 254 10.72 11.16 -12.26
C ALA A 254 9.21 10.83 -12.08
N VAL A 255 8.90 9.67 -11.51
CA VAL A 255 7.50 9.20 -11.39
C VAL A 255 7.09 9.22 -9.92
N ARG A 256 6.14 10.09 -9.61
CA ARG A 256 5.61 10.17 -8.24
C ARG A 256 4.90 8.88 -7.86
N VAL A 257 5.08 8.46 -6.62
CA VAL A 257 4.30 7.36 -6.04
C VAL A 257 2.96 7.91 -5.59
N PRO A 258 1.84 7.39 -6.09
CA PRO A 258 0.52 7.89 -5.71
C PRO A 258 0.26 7.67 -4.21
N LEU A 259 -0.47 8.60 -3.61
CA LEU A 259 -1.07 8.49 -2.30
C LEU A 259 -2.47 9.07 -2.44
N GLU A 260 -3.49 8.23 -2.26
CA GLU A 260 -4.88 8.66 -2.32
C GLU A 260 -5.30 9.35 -1.01
N GLN A 261 -6.56 9.74 -0.90
CA GLN A 261 -7.13 10.26 0.34
C GLN A 261 -7.03 9.22 1.47
N LEU A 262 -7.02 9.70 2.72
CA LEU A 262 -7.12 8.83 3.89
C LEU A 262 -8.28 7.84 3.72
N ALA A 263 -8.06 6.60 4.15
CA ALA A 263 -9.05 5.54 4.06
C ALA A 263 -10.43 5.97 4.57
N ASP A 264 -11.43 5.88 3.70
CA ASP A 264 -12.84 6.10 4.04
C ASP A 264 -13.61 4.78 4.00
N PRO A 265 -13.82 4.13 5.17
CA PRO A 265 -14.62 2.92 5.26
C PRO A 265 -16.09 3.12 4.86
N THR A 266 -16.56 4.37 4.80
CA THR A 266 -17.96 4.69 4.49
C THR A 266 -18.22 4.85 3.00
N ASP A 267 -17.16 5.01 2.19
CA ASP A 267 -17.27 5.14 0.73
C ASP A 267 -17.48 3.78 0.06
N THR A 268 -18.69 3.24 0.18
CA THR A 268 -19.06 1.98 -0.47
C THR A 268 -19.13 2.07 -2.00
N SER A 269 -19.01 3.27 -2.58
CA SER A 269 -18.94 3.49 -4.02
C SER A 269 -17.53 3.36 -4.58
N TYR A 270 -16.51 3.33 -3.71
CA TYR A 270 -15.13 3.19 -4.11
C TYR A 270 -14.88 1.89 -4.89
N ILE A 271 -14.24 1.98 -6.04
CA ILE A 271 -13.92 0.83 -6.87
C ILE A 271 -12.47 0.43 -6.61
N PRO A 272 -12.21 -0.59 -5.77
CA PRO A 272 -10.86 -0.99 -5.42
C PRO A 272 -10.10 -1.51 -6.64
N ARG A 273 -8.82 -1.15 -6.74
CA ARG A 273 -7.92 -1.60 -7.79
C ARG A 273 -6.63 -2.09 -7.16
N PRO A 274 -6.29 -3.36 -7.32
CA PRO A 274 -5.02 -3.89 -6.84
C PRO A 274 -3.85 -3.31 -7.66
N GLU A 275 -2.62 -3.59 -7.23
CA GLU A 275 -1.43 -3.29 -8.01
C GLU A 275 -1.50 -3.92 -9.42
N TRP A 276 -0.86 -3.28 -10.38
CA TRP A 276 -0.96 -3.63 -11.81
C TRP A 276 -0.66 -5.10 -12.11
N TYR A 277 0.24 -5.73 -11.35
CA TYR A 277 0.60 -7.15 -11.51
C TYR A 277 -0.46 -8.13 -10.99
N PHE A 278 -1.49 -7.64 -10.28
CA PHE A 278 -2.68 -8.39 -9.87
C PHE A 278 -3.93 -8.07 -10.71
N LEU A 279 -3.90 -7.09 -11.61
CA LEU A 279 -5.07 -6.68 -12.39
C LEU A 279 -5.68 -7.81 -13.21
N PHE A 280 -4.87 -8.73 -13.73
CA PHE A 280 -5.36 -9.89 -14.46
C PHE A 280 -6.19 -10.82 -13.57
N LEU A 281 -5.80 -11.02 -12.31
CA LEU A 281 -6.59 -11.79 -11.33
C LEU A 281 -7.90 -11.07 -11.01
N PHE A 282 -7.86 -9.77 -10.79
CA PHE A 282 -9.04 -8.95 -10.57
C PHE A 282 -10.02 -9.02 -11.74
N GLN A 283 -9.53 -9.02 -12.98
CA GLN A 283 -10.38 -9.20 -14.16
C GLN A 283 -10.93 -10.62 -14.27
N THR A 284 -10.15 -11.63 -13.88
CA THR A 284 -10.60 -13.02 -13.84
C THR A 284 -11.77 -13.18 -12.88
N LEU A 285 -11.74 -12.55 -11.70
CA LEU A 285 -12.86 -12.61 -10.75
C LEU A 285 -14.19 -12.13 -11.36
N LYS A 286 -14.17 -11.12 -12.23
CA LYS A 286 -15.37 -10.61 -12.89
C LYS A 286 -16.02 -11.59 -13.88
N LEU A 287 -15.29 -12.62 -14.29
CA LEU A 287 -15.81 -13.67 -15.19
C LEU A 287 -16.62 -14.74 -14.43
N PHE A 288 -16.57 -14.71 -13.10
CA PHE A 288 -17.25 -15.66 -12.24
C PHE A 288 -18.16 -14.92 -11.27
N SER A 289 -19.41 -15.38 -11.13
CA SER A 289 -20.40 -14.74 -10.24
C SER A 289 -21.13 -15.78 -9.39
N GLY A 290 -21.60 -15.37 -8.23
CA GLY A 290 -22.33 -16.22 -7.29
C GLY A 290 -21.50 -17.43 -6.84
N PRO A 291 -22.04 -18.66 -6.85
CA PRO A 291 -21.33 -19.86 -6.38
C PRO A 291 -20.03 -20.18 -7.12
N LEU A 292 -19.83 -19.61 -8.33
CA LEU A 292 -18.62 -19.83 -9.13
C LEU A 292 -17.48 -18.87 -8.76
N GLU A 293 -17.68 -17.88 -7.90
CA GLU A 293 -16.63 -16.95 -7.45
C GLU A 293 -15.40 -17.68 -6.88
N VAL A 294 -15.61 -18.79 -6.16
CA VAL A 294 -14.53 -19.62 -5.62
C VAL A 294 -13.63 -20.20 -6.71
N VAL A 295 -14.16 -20.42 -7.92
CA VAL A 295 -13.37 -20.91 -9.05
C VAL A 295 -12.36 -19.86 -9.48
N GLY A 296 -12.80 -18.61 -9.67
CA GLY A 296 -11.92 -17.50 -10.07
C GLY A 296 -10.93 -17.08 -8.98
N SER A 297 -11.39 -17.08 -7.72
CA SER A 297 -10.62 -16.55 -6.59
C SER A 297 -9.63 -17.54 -5.98
N VAL A 298 -9.96 -18.84 -5.95
CA VAL A 298 -9.17 -19.88 -5.25
C VAL A 298 -8.72 -21.00 -6.18
N VAL A 299 -9.65 -21.59 -6.95
CA VAL A 299 -9.34 -22.81 -7.71
C VAL A 299 -8.36 -22.52 -8.85
N LEU A 300 -8.59 -21.51 -9.68
CA LEU A 300 -7.71 -21.19 -10.81
C LEU A 300 -6.32 -20.74 -10.35
N PRO A 301 -6.16 -19.81 -9.40
CA PRO A 301 -4.84 -19.46 -8.89
C PRO A 301 -4.14 -20.63 -8.20
N GLY A 302 -4.87 -21.43 -7.42
CA GLY A 302 -4.33 -22.62 -6.77
C GLY A 302 -3.85 -23.68 -7.77
N LEU A 303 -4.62 -23.91 -8.82
CA LEU A 303 -4.22 -24.81 -9.91
C LEU A 303 -2.98 -24.31 -10.65
N ALA A 304 -2.89 -23.00 -10.91
CA ALA A 304 -1.72 -22.40 -11.54
C ALA A 304 -0.45 -22.61 -10.69
N VAL A 305 -0.53 -22.39 -9.37
CA VAL A 305 0.58 -22.64 -8.44
C VAL A 305 0.94 -24.14 -8.41
N LEU A 306 -0.06 -25.01 -8.34
CA LEU A 306 0.16 -26.46 -8.37
C LEU A 306 0.87 -26.90 -9.66
N LEU A 307 0.44 -26.40 -10.80
CA LEU A 307 1.08 -26.68 -12.09
C LEU A 307 2.54 -26.20 -12.11
N LEU A 308 2.83 -25.00 -11.58
CA LEU A 308 4.20 -24.52 -11.45
C LEU A 308 5.07 -25.45 -10.60
N ILE A 309 4.56 -25.93 -9.46
CA ILE A 309 5.28 -26.88 -8.60
C ILE A 309 5.52 -28.20 -9.34
N LEU A 310 4.55 -28.67 -10.13
CA LEU A 310 4.61 -29.95 -10.83
C LEU A 310 5.44 -29.94 -12.13
N VAL A 311 5.81 -28.77 -12.65
CA VAL A 311 6.62 -28.65 -13.89
C VAL A 311 7.81 -29.61 -13.96
N PRO A 312 8.70 -29.74 -12.94
CA PRO A 312 9.85 -30.66 -13.01
C PRO A 312 9.48 -32.12 -13.07
N PHE A 313 8.29 -32.46 -12.60
CA PHE A 313 7.78 -33.84 -12.55
C PHE A 313 6.99 -34.23 -13.81
N ILE A 314 6.50 -33.24 -14.54
CA ILE A 314 5.79 -33.42 -15.82
C ILE A 314 6.78 -33.43 -16.99
N ASP A 315 7.65 -32.41 -17.07
CA ASP A 315 8.66 -32.28 -18.15
C ASP A 315 9.99 -32.93 -17.75
N ARG A 316 10.04 -34.26 -17.84
CA ARG A 316 11.22 -35.11 -17.48
C ARG A 316 12.17 -35.36 -18.62
N GLY A 317 11.87 -34.94 -19.84
CA GLY A 317 12.68 -35.20 -21.03
C GLY A 317 14.09 -34.58 -20.94
N GLN A 318 14.96 -34.96 -21.88
CA GLN A 318 16.31 -34.39 -21.96
C GLN A 318 16.28 -32.88 -22.19
N MET A 319 17.34 -32.18 -21.77
CA MET A 319 17.52 -30.78 -22.10
C MET A 319 17.77 -30.59 -23.59
N VAL A 320 17.00 -29.74 -24.22
CA VAL A 320 17.11 -29.41 -25.65
C VAL A 320 17.20 -27.90 -25.82
N LYS A 321 17.69 -27.42 -26.96
CA LYS A 321 17.74 -25.99 -27.28
C LYS A 321 16.35 -25.35 -27.14
N VAL A 322 16.28 -24.11 -26.67
CA VAL A 322 15.00 -23.36 -26.47
C VAL A 322 14.14 -23.38 -27.72
N THR A 323 14.73 -23.24 -28.91
CA THR A 323 14.01 -23.27 -30.20
C THR A 323 13.30 -24.60 -30.49
N ARG A 324 13.69 -25.68 -29.85
CA ARG A 324 13.05 -27.01 -29.98
C ARG A 324 12.00 -27.29 -28.90
N ARG A 325 11.85 -26.37 -27.94
CA ARG A 325 10.85 -26.49 -26.86
C ARG A 325 9.54 -25.81 -27.25
N THR A 326 8.95 -26.22 -28.33
CA THR A 326 7.76 -25.59 -28.92
C THR A 326 6.57 -25.55 -27.97
N VAL A 327 6.33 -26.61 -27.18
CA VAL A 327 5.26 -26.61 -26.17
C VAL A 327 5.51 -25.60 -25.07
N ALA A 328 6.74 -25.51 -24.56
CA ALA A 328 7.09 -24.52 -23.53
C ALA A 328 6.98 -23.06 -24.04
N LEU A 329 7.44 -22.85 -25.30
CA LEU A 329 7.30 -21.53 -25.96
C LEU A 329 5.83 -21.17 -26.17
N ALA A 330 5.01 -22.11 -26.67
CA ALA A 330 3.57 -21.88 -26.82
C ALA A 330 2.89 -21.57 -25.49
N PHE A 331 3.24 -22.31 -24.43
CA PHE A 331 2.69 -22.07 -23.10
C PHE A 331 3.03 -20.67 -22.57
N VAL A 332 4.31 -20.23 -22.66
CA VAL A 332 4.72 -18.88 -22.24
C VAL A 332 4.02 -17.80 -23.05
N LEU A 333 3.89 -18.00 -24.38
CA LEU A 333 3.19 -17.05 -25.25
C LEU A 333 1.70 -16.94 -24.88
N LEU A 334 1.02 -18.06 -24.69
CA LEU A 334 -0.39 -18.10 -24.29
C LEU A 334 -0.60 -17.46 -22.90
N ALA A 335 0.29 -17.75 -21.94
CA ALA A 335 0.26 -17.15 -20.63
C ALA A 335 0.47 -15.62 -20.71
N ALA A 336 1.40 -15.15 -21.52
CA ALA A 336 1.65 -13.72 -21.74
C ALA A 336 0.46 -13.03 -22.43
N ILE A 337 -0.16 -13.65 -23.44
CA ILE A 337 -1.36 -13.13 -24.10
C ILE A 337 -2.53 -13.10 -23.12
N GLY A 338 -2.75 -14.17 -22.35
CA GLY A 338 -3.81 -14.24 -21.34
C GLY A 338 -3.63 -13.17 -20.26
N TRP A 339 -2.43 -13.07 -19.67
CA TRP A 339 -2.11 -12.06 -18.69
C TRP A 339 -2.27 -10.64 -19.25
N GLY A 340 -1.71 -10.36 -20.42
CA GLY A 340 -1.79 -9.04 -21.06
C GLY A 340 -3.22 -8.67 -21.47
N GLY A 341 -3.97 -9.62 -22.03
CA GLY A 341 -5.38 -9.45 -22.41
C GLY A 341 -6.28 -9.14 -21.22
N LEU A 342 -6.17 -9.93 -20.13
CA LEU A 342 -6.93 -9.69 -18.90
C LEU A 342 -6.54 -8.37 -18.23
N THR A 343 -5.24 -8.04 -18.19
CA THR A 343 -4.77 -6.75 -17.66
C THR A 343 -5.32 -5.58 -18.49
N ALA A 344 -5.25 -5.67 -19.82
CA ALA A 344 -5.81 -4.63 -20.69
C ALA A 344 -7.33 -4.48 -20.53
N ALA A 345 -8.06 -5.57 -20.36
CA ALA A 345 -9.49 -5.56 -20.09
C ALA A 345 -9.79 -4.89 -18.72
N ALA A 346 -8.99 -5.18 -17.69
CA ALA A 346 -9.11 -4.53 -16.38
C ALA A 346 -8.91 -3.01 -16.48
N VAL A 347 -7.87 -2.57 -17.19
CA VAL A 347 -7.58 -1.13 -17.40
C VAL A 347 -8.72 -0.45 -18.15
N ARG A 348 -9.20 -1.04 -19.24
CA ARG A 348 -10.30 -0.49 -20.05
C ARG A 348 -11.62 -0.40 -19.29
N SER A 349 -11.89 -1.33 -18.39
CA SER A 349 -13.08 -1.35 -17.55
C SER A 349 -12.99 -0.46 -16.30
N THR A 350 -11.86 0.25 -16.11
CA THR A 350 -11.68 1.17 -15.00
C THR A 350 -12.33 2.51 -15.36
N PRO A 351 -13.28 3.03 -14.56
CA PRO A 351 -13.82 4.36 -14.74
C PRO A 351 -12.72 5.43 -14.71
N LYS A 352 -12.88 6.50 -15.51
CA LYS A 352 -11.89 7.58 -15.56
C LYS A 352 -11.73 8.28 -14.22
N GLU A 353 -12.81 8.38 -13.47
CA GLU A 353 -12.89 8.96 -12.13
C GLU A 353 -12.01 8.17 -11.12
N ALA A 354 -12.03 6.84 -11.20
CA ALA A 354 -11.17 5.98 -10.38
C ALA A 354 -9.68 6.08 -10.77
N LEU A 355 -9.37 6.46 -12.02
CA LEU A 355 -7.99 6.77 -12.44
C LEU A 355 -7.55 8.16 -11.98
N ALA A 356 -8.50 9.11 -11.92
CA ALA A 356 -8.25 10.47 -11.45
C ALA A 356 -8.10 10.53 -9.91
N ALA A 357 -8.71 9.59 -9.18
CA ALA A 357 -8.58 9.48 -7.72
C ALA A 357 -7.15 9.12 -7.26
N ALA A 358 -6.29 8.64 -8.16
CA ALA A 358 -4.86 8.44 -7.90
C ALA A 358 -4.07 9.78 -7.83
N VAL A 359 -4.70 10.85 -7.35
CA VAL A 359 -4.04 12.15 -7.16
C VAL A 359 -3.10 12.08 -5.96
N ASP A 360 -1.96 12.76 -6.08
CA ASP A 360 -0.97 12.91 -5.02
C ASP A 360 -1.53 13.80 -3.89
N TYR A 361 -2.21 13.20 -2.93
CA TYR A 361 -2.69 13.85 -1.71
C TYR A 361 -1.58 14.00 -0.66
N SER A 362 -0.34 14.20 -1.07
CA SER A 362 0.74 14.58 -0.15
C SER A 362 0.55 15.97 0.49
N GLY A 363 -0.58 16.62 0.21
CA GLY A 363 -1.00 17.87 0.80
C GLY A 363 -1.30 17.79 2.32
N PRO A 364 -1.44 18.92 3.02
CA PRO A 364 -1.66 18.95 4.46
C PRO A 364 -2.99 18.29 4.87
N THR A 365 -3.00 17.53 5.98
CA THR A 365 -4.21 16.98 6.63
C THR A 365 -4.67 17.90 7.76
N ASP A 366 -4.67 19.20 7.48
CA ASP A 366 -5.01 20.23 8.49
C ASP A 366 -6.40 20.01 9.08
N TRP A 367 -7.30 19.36 8.35
CA TRP A 367 -8.63 19.02 8.86
C TRP A 367 -8.59 18.11 10.10
N MET A 368 -7.56 17.27 10.28
CA MET A 368 -7.44 16.42 11.47
C MET A 368 -7.14 17.23 12.74
N GLN A 369 -6.65 18.45 12.60
CA GLN A 369 -6.37 19.37 13.70
C GLN A 369 -7.55 20.28 14.06
N LEU A 370 -8.63 20.25 13.25
CA LEU A 370 -9.81 21.07 13.51
C LEU A 370 -10.53 20.60 14.77
N SER A 371 -11.05 21.56 15.54
CA SER A 371 -12.01 21.28 16.60
C SER A 371 -13.30 20.67 16.01
N PRO A 372 -14.09 19.96 16.81
CA PRO A 372 -15.39 19.46 16.34
C PRO A 372 -16.30 20.55 15.78
N GLU A 373 -16.28 21.75 16.35
CA GLU A 373 -17.06 22.89 15.88
C GLU A 373 -16.63 23.36 14.48
N GLU A 374 -15.33 23.50 14.26
CA GLU A 374 -14.75 23.87 12.96
C GLU A 374 -15.01 22.80 11.89
N MET A 375 -14.92 21.52 12.27
CA MET A 375 -15.22 20.39 11.37
C MET A 375 -16.71 20.33 10.99
N VAL A 376 -17.60 20.62 11.92
CA VAL A 376 -19.06 20.75 11.66
C VAL A 376 -19.34 21.90 10.70
N GLY A 377 -18.56 22.97 10.75
CA GLY A 377 -18.62 24.06 9.79
C GLY A 377 -18.43 23.60 8.35
N ILE A 378 -17.53 22.62 8.11
CA ILE A 378 -17.36 22.00 6.78
C ILE A 378 -18.64 21.28 6.34
N ALA A 379 -19.31 20.55 7.25
CA ALA A 379 -20.58 19.89 6.93
C ALA A 379 -21.63 20.87 6.45
N TYR A 380 -21.82 21.97 7.17
CA TYR A 380 -22.78 23.02 6.76
C TYR A 380 -22.35 23.76 5.49
N PHE A 381 -21.06 24.01 5.32
CA PHE A 381 -20.53 24.60 4.09
C PHE A 381 -20.87 23.78 2.85
N ARG A 382 -20.76 22.44 2.95
CA ARG A 382 -21.13 21.52 1.88
C ARG A 382 -22.65 21.41 1.70
N GLN A 383 -23.39 21.31 2.80
CA GLN A 383 -24.86 21.23 2.79
C GLN A 383 -25.50 22.45 2.09
N GLU A 384 -25.00 23.66 2.40
CA GLU A 384 -25.48 24.91 1.80
C GLU A 384 -24.90 25.17 0.40
N ASN A 385 -24.07 24.23 -0.14
CA ASN A 385 -23.47 24.27 -1.46
C ASN A 385 -22.77 25.62 -1.80
N CYS A 386 -22.01 26.14 -0.86
CA CYS A 386 -21.34 27.45 -0.96
C CYS A 386 -20.39 27.53 -2.16
N VAL A 387 -19.80 26.39 -2.59
CA VAL A 387 -18.92 26.30 -3.79
C VAL A 387 -19.65 26.59 -5.09
N SER A 388 -20.98 26.57 -5.11
CA SER A 388 -21.76 26.96 -6.30
C SER A 388 -21.57 28.43 -6.71
N CYS A 389 -21.14 29.27 -5.75
CA CYS A 389 -20.93 30.71 -5.94
C CYS A 389 -19.52 31.17 -5.53
N HIS A 390 -18.91 30.54 -4.53
CA HIS A 390 -17.63 30.95 -3.96
C HIS A 390 -16.49 30.00 -4.37
N ALA A 391 -15.31 30.55 -4.59
CA ALA A 391 -14.09 29.76 -4.72
C ALA A 391 -13.45 29.51 -3.35
N ILE A 392 -12.84 28.31 -3.20
CA ILE A 392 -11.89 27.93 -2.16
C ILE A 392 -10.69 27.29 -2.86
N GLY A 393 -9.55 27.95 -2.87
CA GLY A 393 -8.39 27.48 -3.61
C GLY A 393 -8.72 27.32 -5.09
N ASP A 394 -8.49 26.10 -5.63
CA ASP A 394 -8.74 25.78 -7.03
C ASP A 394 -10.17 25.26 -7.30
N GLN A 395 -11.03 25.18 -6.28
CA GLN A 395 -12.39 24.65 -6.40
C GLN A 395 -13.44 25.75 -6.30
N GLY A 396 -14.66 25.45 -6.81
CA GLY A 396 -15.80 26.35 -6.76
C GLY A 396 -15.87 27.34 -7.91
N LYS A 397 -16.80 28.29 -7.80
CA LYS A 397 -17.06 29.32 -8.84
C LYS A 397 -16.69 30.70 -8.33
N ALA A 398 -16.25 31.56 -9.22
CA ALA A 398 -15.89 32.95 -8.93
C ALA A 398 -17.09 33.92 -9.13
N VAL A 399 -18.31 33.51 -8.72
CA VAL A 399 -19.48 34.40 -8.71
C VAL A 399 -19.45 35.31 -7.48
N GLY A 400 -19.11 34.75 -6.33
CA GLY A 400 -18.82 35.45 -5.10
C GLY A 400 -17.30 35.60 -4.86
N PRO A 401 -16.88 36.28 -3.77
CA PRO A 401 -15.47 36.38 -3.42
C PRO A 401 -14.86 35.03 -3.10
N ASP A 402 -13.57 34.91 -3.35
CA ASP A 402 -12.74 33.80 -2.88
C ASP A 402 -12.70 33.79 -1.35
N LEU A 403 -13.20 32.75 -0.72
CA LEU A 403 -13.36 32.67 0.75
C LEU A 403 -12.02 32.50 1.46
N THR A 404 -10.97 32.05 0.79
CA THR A 404 -9.62 32.01 1.36
C THR A 404 -9.06 33.40 1.65
N LYS A 405 -9.53 34.40 0.91
CA LYS A 405 -9.13 35.81 1.04
C LYS A 405 -10.14 36.64 1.85
N ALA A 406 -11.43 36.31 1.73
CA ALA A 406 -12.50 37.06 2.37
C ALA A 406 -12.54 36.91 3.90
N SER A 407 -12.17 35.73 4.42
CA SER A 407 -12.17 35.45 5.87
C SER A 407 -11.12 36.23 6.66
N ILE A 408 -10.05 36.64 6.01
CA ILE A 408 -8.91 37.32 6.67
C ILE A 408 -9.30 38.68 7.31
N HIS A 409 -10.35 39.32 6.85
CA HIS A 409 -10.70 40.69 7.25
C HIS A 409 -12.05 40.81 7.95
N LYS A 410 -12.68 39.69 8.38
CA LYS A 410 -14.00 39.68 9.00
C LYS A 410 -14.01 38.80 10.25
N ASP A 411 -14.70 39.25 11.29
CA ASP A 411 -14.95 38.46 12.49
C ASP A 411 -16.19 37.56 12.36
N ALA A 412 -16.36 36.64 13.30
CA ALA A 412 -17.48 35.73 13.35
C ALA A 412 -18.84 36.46 13.42
N ALA A 413 -18.91 37.56 14.19
CA ALA A 413 -20.15 38.30 14.35
C ALA A 413 -20.59 38.94 13.04
N TRP A 414 -19.67 39.52 12.28
CA TRP A 414 -19.95 40.07 10.96
C TRP A 414 -20.39 38.96 9.98
N MET A 415 -19.73 37.80 9.98
CA MET A 415 -20.08 36.69 9.13
C MET A 415 -21.50 36.19 9.39
N ILE A 416 -21.86 35.98 10.64
CA ILE A 416 -23.20 35.54 11.04
C ILE A 416 -24.27 36.54 10.58
N GLN A 417 -24.05 37.85 10.74
CA GLN A 417 -24.97 38.84 10.23
C GLN A 417 -25.04 38.87 8.71
N HIS A 418 -23.92 38.65 8.04
CA HIS A 418 -23.88 38.55 6.59
C HIS A 418 -24.64 37.30 6.07
N PHE A 419 -24.52 36.17 6.73
CA PHE A 419 -25.27 34.95 6.36
C PHE A 419 -26.79 35.14 6.55
N LYS A 420 -27.21 35.80 7.63
CA LYS A 420 -28.61 36.08 7.90
C LYS A 420 -29.22 37.14 6.97
N ARG A 421 -28.47 38.19 6.65
CA ARG A 421 -28.96 39.33 5.85
C ARG A 421 -27.88 39.84 4.88
N PRO A 422 -27.56 39.05 3.85
CA PRO A 422 -26.47 39.40 2.93
C PRO A 422 -26.65 40.75 2.25
N SER A 423 -27.87 41.05 1.78
CA SER A 423 -28.17 42.32 1.09
C SER A 423 -28.10 43.56 1.99
N ALA A 424 -28.36 43.42 3.31
CA ALA A 424 -28.21 44.48 4.28
C ALA A 424 -26.73 44.77 4.57
N MET A 425 -25.88 43.73 4.56
CA MET A 425 -24.45 43.84 4.83
C MET A 425 -23.64 44.20 3.58
N ARG A 426 -24.12 43.81 2.42
CA ARG A 426 -23.52 44.08 1.09
C ARG A 426 -24.65 44.38 0.09
N PRO A 427 -25.07 45.66 -0.08
CA PRO A 427 -26.07 46.04 -1.07
C PRO A 427 -25.66 45.59 -2.48
N GLY A 428 -26.59 44.98 -3.23
CA GLY A 428 -26.37 44.47 -4.58
C GLY A 428 -25.79 43.07 -4.67
N THR A 429 -25.60 42.37 -3.53
CA THR A 429 -25.21 40.94 -3.55
C THR A 429 -26.32 40.05 -4.06
N SER A 430 -25.94 39.01 -4.82
CA SER A 430 -26.83 37.91 -5.21
C SER A 430 -26.86 36.76 -4.20
N MET A 431 -26.09 36.83 -3.12
CA MET A 431 -26.05 35.80 -2.07
C MET A 431 -27.41 35.70 -1.36
N PRO A 432 -28.02 34.50 -1.31
CA PRO A 432 -29.26 34.32 -0.55
C PRO A 432 -29.01 34.30 0.96
N PRO A 433 -30.02 34.60 1.79
CA PRO A 433 -29.97 34.37 3.23
C PRO A 433 -29.83 32.87 3.54
N ILE A 434 -28.90 32.53 4.43
CA ILE A 434 -28.65 31.14 4.85
C ILE A 434 -29.62 30.79 5.99
N GLN A 435 -30.35 29.65 5.82
CA GLN A 435 -31.40 29.22 6.74
C GLN A 435 -30.86 28.24 7.81
N LEU A 436 -29.85 28.65 8.54
CA LEU A 436 -29.25 27.90 9.64
C LEU A 436 -29.52 28.60 10.98
N THR A 437 -29.55 27.82 12.06
CA THR A 437 -29.64 28.33 13.44
C THR A 437 -28.36 29.06 13.81
N ASP A 438 -28.42 29.90 14.87
CA ASP A 438 -27.23 30.65 15.33
C ASP A 438 -26.08 29.74 15.72
N ALA A 439 -26.33 28.57 16.31
CA ALA A 439 -25.30 27.58 16.63
C ALA A 439 -24.65 27.01 15.37
N GLN A 440 -25.42 26.71 14.33
CA GLN A 440 -24.92 26.22 13.05
C GLN A 440 -24.14 27.28 12.30
N LEU A 441 -24.61 28.54 12.32
CA LEU A 441 -23.90 29.69 11.75
C LEU A 441 -22.55 29.97 12.46
N ASN A 442 -22.50 29.76 13.78
CA ASN A 442 -21.23 29.84 14.52
C ASN A 442 -20.22 28.79 14.05
N SER A 443 -20.65 27.54 13.90
CA SER A 443 -19.77 26.48 13.38
C SER A 443 -19.30 26.78 11.95
N LEU A 444 -20.19 27.26 11.08
CA LEU A 444 -19.83 27.68 9.72
C LEU A 444 -18.80 28.83 9.73
N ALA A 445 -19.02 29.84 10.59
CA ALA A 445 -18.08 30.95 10.75
C ALA A 445 -16.72 30.49 11.31
N ALA A 446 -16.74 29.58 12.29
CA ALA A 446 -15.51 29.00 12.88
C ALA A 446 -14.66 28.30 11.81
N PHE A 447 -15.29 27.51 10.93
CA PHE A 447 -14.61 26.89 9.79
C PHE A 447 -14.01 27.95 8.85
N LEU A 448 -14.81 28.92 8.40
CA LEU A 448 -14.37 29.93 7.45
C LEU A 448 -13.23 30.82 7.98
N LEU A 449 -13.17 31.05 9.29
CA LEU A 449 -12.07 31.78 9.92
C LEU A 449 -10.74 31.01 9.91
N LYS A 450 -10.78 29.68 9.74
CA LYS A 450 -9.57 28.84 9.58
C LYS A 450 -9.04 28.83 8.16
N LEU A 451 -9.88 29.15 7.16
CA LEU A 451 -9.48 29.12 5.77
C LEU A 451 -8.40 30.16 5.46
N ASN A 452 -7.38 29.74 4.75
CA ASN A 452 -6.34 30.59 4.18
C ASN A 452 -5.79 29.92 2.91
N GLU A 453 -4.98 30.64 2.14
CA GLU A 453 -4.43 30.15 0.87
C GLU A 453 -3.59 28.87 1.01
N LYS A 454 -2.99 28.60 2.18
CA LYS A 454 -2.14 27.44 2.41
C LYS A 454 -2.91 26.16 2.71
N ASN A 455 -4.06 26.28 3.40
CA ASN A 455 -4.82 25.11 3.87
C ASN A 455 -6.16 24.89 3.16
N ALA A 456 -6.56 25.81 2.27
CA ALA A 456 -7.86 25.78 1.61
C ALA A 456 -8.15 24.42 0.94
N THR A 457 -7.24 23.94 0.12
CA THR A 457 -7.40 22.66 -0.58
C THR A 457 -7.48 21.48 0.38
N ALA A 458 -6.71 21.49 1.46
CA ALA A 458 -6.71 20.40 2.45
C ALA A 458 -8.00 20.36 3.27
N LEU A 459 -8.56 21.54 3.62
CA LEU A 459 -9.82 21.63 4.36
C LEU A 459 -11.02 21.28 3.49
N ASP A 460 -11.00 21.71 2.22
CA ASP A 460 -12.04 21.36 1.25
C ASP A 460 -12.05 19.85 0.93
N ASN A 461 -10.90 19.20 0.94
CA ASN A 461 -10.74 17.76 0.73
C ASN A 461 -10.91 16.91 2.00
N ALA A 462 -11.41 17.46 3.12
CA ALA A 462 -11.73 16.67 4.30
C ALA A 462 -12.74 15.57 3.94
N PRO A 463 -12.52 14.29 4.34
CA PRO A 463 -13.45 13.21 4.03
C PRO A 463 -14.85 13.46 4.58
N ASP A 464 -15.88 12.99 3.87
CA ASP A 464 -17.28 13.18 4.30
C ASP A 464 -17.56 12.56 5.67
N PHE A 465 -16.97 11.40 5.95
CA PHE A 465 -17.12 10.78 7.27
C PHE A 465 -16.62 11.68 8.40
N ALA A 466 -15.59 12.50 8.16
CA ALA A 466 -15.05 13.38 9.19
C ALA A 466 -16.01 14.53 9.51
N ALA A 467 -16.57 15.16 8.49
CA ALA A 467 -17.57 16.20 8.65
C ALA A 467 -18.87 15.66 9.27
N GLN A 468 -19.39 14.53 8.79
CA GLN A 468 -20.57 13.87 9.33
C GLN A 468 -20.34 13.32 10.74
N GLY A 469 -19.19 12.70 10.99
CA GLY A 469 -18.81 12.19 12.31
C GLY A 469 -18.71 13.30 13.36
N ALA A 470 -18.12 14.46 12.99
CA ALA A 470 -18.08 15.63 13.87
C ALA A 470 -19.49 16.20 14.14
N LEU A 471 -20.38 16.19 13.14
CA LEU A 471 -21.78 16.58 13.31
C LEU A 471 -22.50 15.65 14.31
N LEU A 472 -22.29 14.33 14.19
CA LEU A 472 -22.81 13.33 15.13
C LEU A 472 -22.23 13.50 16.53
N TYR A 473 -20.93 13.80 16.65
CA TYR A 473 -20.28 14.12 17.92
C TYR A 473 -20.93 15.34 18.60
N GLN A 474 -21.22 16.38 17.85
CA GLN A 474 -21.89 17.59 18.35
C GLN A 474 -23.37 17.32 18.70
N THR A 475 -24.12 16.68 17.82
CA THR A 475 -25.56 16.38 18.00
C THR A 475 -25.79 15.49 19.23
N ASN A 476 -24.95 14.48 19.44
CA ASN A 476 -25.02 13.60 20.60
C ASN A 476 -24.32 14.18 21.84
N ARG A 477 -23.88 15.45 21.80
CA ARG A 477 -23.24 16.19 22.90
C ARG A 477 -22.03 15.46 23.51
N CYS A 478 -21.27 14.72 22.73
CA CYS A 478 -20.10 13.98 23.21
C CYS A 478 -19.06 14.91 23.87
N GLY A 479 -18.95 16.14 23.36
CA GLY A 479 -18.09 17.20 23.92
C GLY A 479 -18.44 17.66 25.34
N ALA A 480 -19.64 17.29 25.86
CA ALA A 480 -19.98 17.55 27.25
C ALA A 480 -19.15 16.71 28.24
N CYS A 481 -18.54 15.62 27.76
CA CYS A 481 -17.70 14.73 28.57
C CYS A 481 -16.31 14.52 28.00
N HIS A 482 -16.17 14.50 26.67
CA HIS A 482 -14.93 14.14 25.99
C HIS A 482 -14.25 15.32 25.31
N LEU A 483 -12.93 15.28 25.30
CA LEU A 483 -12.07 16.26 24.66
C LEU A 483 -11.62 15.78 23.27
N VAL A 484 -11.74 16.63 22.25
CA VAL A 484 -11.24 16.42 20.89
C VAL A 484 -10.56 17.71 20.42
N ASN A 485 -9.28 17.64 20.03
CA ASN A 485 -8.49 18.77 19.51
C ASN A 485 -8.65 20.06 20.35
N GLY A 486 -8.65 19.91 21.67
CA GLY A 486 -8.81 21.03 22.61
C GLY A 486 -10.26 21.52 22.82
N GLY A 487 -11.23 21.03 22.05
CA GLY A 487 -12.66 21.32 22.23
C GLY A 487 -13.36 20.27 23.08
N GLY A 488 -14.26 20.70 23.98
CA GLY A 488 -15.01 19.82 24.88
C GLY A 488 -14.55 19.85 26.33
N MET A 489 -15.05 18.90 27.14
CA MET A 489 -14.74 18.78 28.58
C MET A 489 -13.92 17.52 28.87
N LYS A 490 -13.13 17.56 29.96
CA LYS A 490 -12.28 16.46 30.40
C LYS A 490 -12.94 15.69 31.55
N ILE A 491 -14.19 15.24 31.36
CA ILE A 491 -14.90 14.36 32.30
C ILE A 491 -14.63 12.90 31.97
N GLY A 492 -14.75 12.54 30.69
CA GLY A 492 -14.32 11.27 30.15
C GLY A 492 -12.89 11.33 29.58
N PRO A 493 -12.36 10.19 29.09
CA PRO A 493 -11.04 10.17 28.45
C PRO A 493 -11.04 11.03 27.18
N PRO A 494 -9.90 11.67 26.84
CA PRO A 494 -9.75 12.36 25.57
C PRO A 494 -9.87 11.35 24.41
N LEU A 495 -10.48 11.77 23.31
CA LEU A 495 -10.72 10.88 22.17
C LEU A 495 -9.62 10.97 21.10
N ASN A 496 -8.74 11.95 21.19
CA ASN A 496 -7.52 11.98 20.39
C ASN A 496 -6.72 10.70 20.58
N GLY A 497 -6.17 10.12 19.51
CA GLY A 497 -5.43 8.86 19.53
C GLY A 497 -6.24 7.63 19.96
N LEU A 498 -7.57 7.65 19.79
CA LEU A 498 -8.45 6.53 20.16
C LEU A 498 -8.09 5.24 19.44
N SER A 499 -7.73 5.32 18.17
CA SER A 499 -7.34 4.18 17.33
C SER A 499 -6.11 3.42 17.83
N LYS A 500 -5.26 4.04 18.65
CA LYS A 500 -4.11 3.37 19.31
C LYS A 500 -4.49 2.61 20.58
N ARG A 501 -5.60 2.98 21.21
CA ARG A 501 -6.00 2.47 22.53
C ARG A 501 -7.08 1.42 22.45
N GLN A 502 -7.96 1.48 21.45
CA GLN A 502 -9.10 0.61 21.33
C GLN A 502 -9.29 0.11 19.90
N SER A 503 -9.86 -1.10 19.75
CA SER A 503 -10.27 -1.60 18.44
C SER A 503 -11.57 -0.92 17.99
N ARG A 504 -11.82 -0.91 16.68
CA ARG A 504 -13.05 -0.38 16.11
C ARG A 504 -14.29 -1.04 16.70
N SER A 505 -14.31 -2.38 16.72
CA SER A 505 -15.43 -3.14 17.29
C SER A 505 -15.66 -2.82 18.75
N TRP A 506 -14.59 -2.65 19.54
CA TRP A 506 -14.75 -2.25 20.94
C TRP A 506 -15.43 -0.89 21.06
N VAL A 507 -15.10 0.09 20.22
CA VAL A 507 -15.71 1.43 20.25
C VAL A 507 -17.17 1.38 19.82
N GLU A 508 -17.49 0.61 18.78
CA GLU A 508 -18.86 0.43 18.30
C GLU A 508 -19.74 -0.27 19.35
N ASP A 509 -19.24 -1.32 19.98
CA ASP A 509 -19.91 -2.00 21.09
C ASP A 509 -20.03 -1.10 22.33
N HIS A 510 -19.02 -0.24 22.57
CA HIS A 510 -19.04 0.73 23.66
C HIS A 510 -20.12 1.81 23.49
N PHE A 511 -20.41 2.25 22.27
CA PHE A 511 -21.57 3.13 22.03
C PHE A 511 -22.88 2.46 22.34
N ALA A 512 -23.03 1.18 21.99
CA ALA A 512 -24.26 0.43 22.22
C ALA A 512 -24.49 0.11 23.70
N ASP A 513 -23.44 -0.34 24.42
CA ASP A 513 -23.49 -0.69 25.84
C ASP A 513 -22.20 -0.30 26.57
N PRO A 514 -22.07 0.99 26.97
CA PRO A 514 -20.86 1.48 27.63
C PRO A 514 -20.50 0.75 28.91
N ARG A 515 -21.52 0.33 29.71
CA ARG A 515 -21.29 -0.31 31.01
C ARG A 515 -20.80 -1.73 30.88
N LYS A 516 -21.21 -2.46 29.83
CA LYS A 516 -20.70 -3.79 29.51
C LYS A 516 -19.23 -3.75 29.11
N MET A 517 -18.87 -2.75 28.30
CA MET A 517 -17.50 -2.61 27.76
C MET A 517 -16.53 -1.98 28.75
N ALA A 518 -17.01 -1.08 29.60
CA ALA A 518 -16.24 -0.39 30.65
C ALA A 518 -17.06 -0.33 31.95
N PRO A 519 -16.95 -1.30 32.86
CA PRO A 519 -17.67 -1.31 34.12
C PRO A 519 -17.44 0.01 34.89
N GLY A 520 -18.51 0.64 35.35
CA GLY A 520 -18.46 1.96 36.01
C GLY A 520 -18.59 3.16 35.08
N SER A 521 -18.72 2.95 33.78
CA SER A 521 -18.98 4.02 32.83
C SER A 521 -20.31 4.75 33.12
N ILE A 522 -20.24 6.09 33.10
CA ILE A 522 -21.42 6.97 33.19
C ILE A 522 -21.89 7.43 31.80
N MET A 523 -21.20 7.01 30.75
CA MET A 523 -21.55 7.32 29.37
C MET A 523 -22.94 6.75 29.05
N PRO A 524 -23.86 7.51 28.43
CA PRO A 524 -25.12 6.98 27.95
C PRO A 524 -24.93 6.04 26.77
N SER A 525 -25.85 5.08 26.58
CA SER A 525 -25.88 4.25 25.37
C SER A 525 -26.50 5.01 24.20
N TYR A 526 -25.94 4.79 23.02
CA TYR A 526 -26.38 5.41 21.76
C TYR A 526 -26.83 4.32 20.77
N LYS A 527 -28.06 4.47 20.25
CA LYS A 527 -28.59 3.64 19.17
C LYS A 527 -28.42 4.40 17.86
N LEU A 528 -27.23 4.32 17.28
CA LEU A 528 -26.90 4.96 16.01
C LEU A 528 -27.32 4.06 14.84
N ALA A 529 -27.77 4.66 13.74
CA ALA A 529 -27.93 3.94 12.49
C ALA A 529 -26.57 3.44 12.00
N PRO A 530 -26.49 2.33 11.24
CA PRO A 530 -25.21 1.77 10.82
C PRO A 530 -24.26 2.78 10.15
N LYS A 531 -24.77 3.63 9.25
CA LYS A 531 -23.97 4.67 8.58
C LYS A 531 -23.48 5.74 9.54
N ASP A 532 -24.30 6.13 10.53
CA ASP A 532 -23.92 7.13 11.54
C ASP A 532 -22.86 6.57 12.49
N LEU A 533 -23.03 5.32 12.92
CA LEU A 533 -22.03 4.61 13.72
C LEU A 533 -20.68 4.57 13.01
N GLU A 534 -20.71 4.24 11.73
CA GLU A 534 -19.52 4.17 10.90
C GLU A 534 -18.84 5.53 10.72
N ASN A 535 -19.62 6.59 10.41
CA ASN A 535 -19.10 7.96 10.28
C ASN A 535 -18.48 8.44 11.59
N LEU A 536 -19.17 8.28 12.72
CA LEU A 536 -18.66 8.72 14.02
C LEU A 536 -17.39 7.96 14.41
N THR A 537 -17.39 6.63 14.28
CA THR A 537 -16.22 5.82 14.61
C THR A 537 -15.03 6.16 13.72
N SER A 538 -15.24 6.33 12.42
CA SER A 538 -14.19 6.71 11.47
C SER A 538 -13.60 8.09 11.77
N TYR A 539 -14.45 9.07 12.09
CA TYR A 539 -13.99 10.39 12.53
C TYR A 539 -13.09 10.33 13.77
N LEU A 540 -13.55 9.62 14.80
CA LEU A 540 -12.79 9.49 16.06
C LEU A 540 -11.48 8.72 15.88
N PHE A 541 -11.45 7.76 14.97
CA PHE A 541 -10.24 6.98 14.65
C PHE A 541 -9.20 7.75 13.82
N ALA A 542 -9.64 8.77 13.09
CA ALA A 542 -8.76 9.65 12.32
C ALA A 542 -8.13 10.77 13.14
N LEU A 543 -8.58 10.99 14.39
CA LEU A 543 -8.06 12.05 15.24
C LEU A 543 -6.59 11.76 15.63
N PRO A 544 -5.70 12.75 15.51
CA PRO A 544 -4.29 12.61 15.92
C PRO A 544 -4.18 12.48 17.44
N ASP A 545 -2.97 12.24 17.94
CA ASP A 545 -2.66 12.22 19.38
C ASP A 545 -2.78 13.58 20.04
#